data_ff706c45410d91574f6d32a33e82d249
#
_entry.id   ff706c45410d91574f6d32a33e82d249
#
_cell.length_a   1.000
_cell.length_b   1.000
_cell.length_c   1.000
_cell.angle_alpha   90.00
_cell.angle_beta   90.00
_cell.angle_gamma   90.00
#
_symmetry.space_group_name_H-M   'P 1'
#
loop_
_entity.id
_entity.type
_entity.pdbx_description
1 polymer ?
#
loop_
_entity_poly.entity_id
_entity_poly.type
_entity_poly.pdbx_seq_one_letter_code
_entity_poly.pdbx_strand_id
1 'polypeptide(L)'
;MQRDSDQSLDQISEQVGLSRNAVWKRIRTMEKNGVIASRVAILDAAAFDLNLTVFIQLKTASHSKDCIKRLERMFKLLPQVQGAYRMSGDLDYLLRAVVRDILGYDRLYQELIERLEPSDVSASFVMEKIVDHTRLPI
;
A
#
# COMPACT_ATOMS: atom_id res chain seq x y z
N MET A 1 -6.32 18.72 4.79
CA MET A 1 -6.01 17.43 5.43
C MET A 1 -5.60 16.33 4.45
N GLN A 2 -6.33 16.03 3.38
CA GLN A 2 -5.89 14.97 2.42
C GLN A 2 -4.61 15.35 1.66
N ARG A 3 -4.33 16.65 1.47
CA ARG A 3 -3.12 17.17 0.82
C ARG A 3 -1.99 17.40 1.80
N ASP A 4 -2.36 17.82 3.02
CA ASP A 4 -1.46 18.17 4.10
C ASP A 4 -2.18 17.87 5.42
N SER A 5 -1.68 16.87 6.16
CA SER A 5 -2.24 16.44 7.45
C SER A 5 -1.62 17.15 8.64
N ASP A 6 -0.54 17.94 8.41
CA ASP A 6 0.20 18.65 9.46
C ASP A 6 -0.37 20.04 9.77
N GLN A 7 -1.44 20.44 9.08
CA GLN A 7 -2.14 21.68 9.35
C GLN A 7 -2.70 21.71 10.78
N SER A 8 -2.47 22.83 11.47
CA SER A 8 -3.05 23.07 12.78
C SER A 8 -4.58 23.22 12.69
N LEU A 9 -5.28 22.98 13.80
CA LEU A 9 -6.74 23.22 13.86
C LEU A 9 -7.12 24.66 13.55
N ASP A 10 -6.26 25.63 13.87
CA ASP A 10 -6.50 27.04 13.61
C ASP A 10 -6.40 27.35 12.11
N GLN A 11 -5.40 26.83 11.42
CA GLN A 11 -5.27 26.94 9.96
C GLN A 11 -6.46 26.31 9.23
N ILE A 12 -6.91 25.13 9.66
CA ILE A 12 -8.09 24.49 9.08
C ILE A 12 -9.35 25.32 9.37
N SER A 13 -9.47 25.84 10.59
CA SER A 13 -10.58 26.70 11.03
C SER A 13 -10.74 27.92 10.12
N GLU A 14 -9.66 28.62 9.84
CA GLU A 14 -9.62 29.77 8.92
C GLU A 14 -10.05 29.40 7.50
N GLN A 15 -9.51 28.28 6.98
CA GLN A 15 -9.81 27.82 5.61
C GLN A 15 -11.27 27.44 5.39
N VAL A 16 -11.94 26.87 6.41
CA VAL A 16 -13.31 26.36 6.29
C VAL A 16 -14.35 27.29 6.93
N GLY A 17 -13.94 28.41 7.52
CA GLY A 17 -14.84 29.36 8.16
C GLY A 17 -15.61 28.82 9.36
N LEU A 18 -15.01 27.94 10.13
CA LEU A 18 -15.62 27.31 11.31
C LEU A 18 -14.77 27.58 12.56
N SER A 19 -15.39 27.50 13.75
CA SER A 19 -14.61 27.56 14.99
C SER A 19 -13.69 26.34 15.14
N ARG A 20 -12.55 26.52 15.83
CA ARG A 20 -11.60 25.46 16.17
C ARG A 20 -12.28 24.23 16.78
N ASN A 21 -13.22 24.43 17.70
CA ASN A 21 -13.96 23.34 18.34
C ASN A 21 -14.87 22.60 17.35
N ALA A 22 -15.49 23.31 16.41
CA ALA A 22 -16.31 22.70 15.36
C ALA A 22 -15.45 21.85 14.40
N VAL A 23 -14.29 22.35 14.00
CA VAL A 23 -13.30 21.62 13.20
C VAL A 23 -12.86 20.35 13.93
N TRP A 24 -12.43 20.46 15.19
CA TRP A 24 -12.01 19.32 16.00
C TRP A 24 -13.09 18.23 16.08
N LYS A 25 -14.35 18.62 16.40
CA LYS A 25 -15.48 17.68 16.46
C LYS A 25 -15.71 16.96 15.14
N ARG A 26 -15.67 17.69 14.02
CA ARG A 26 -15.85 17.10 12.67
C ARG A 26 -14.74 16.12 12.32
N ILE A 27 -13.48 16.47 12.60
CA ILE A 27 -12.34 15.57 12.37
C ILE A 27 -12.50 14.28 13.18
N ARG A 28 -12.82 14.39 14.47
CA ARG A 28 -13.08 13.24 15.32
C ARG A 28 -14.23 12.37 14.82
N THR A 29 -15.28 12.97 14.31
CA THR A 29 -16.39 12.23 13.71
C THR A 29 -15.96 11.50 12.45
N MET A 30 -15.15 12.11 11.58
CA MET A 30 -14.61 11.46 10.39
C MET A 30 -13.66 10.30 10.73
N GLU A 31 -12.83 10.44 11.75
CA GLU A 31 -11.99 9.35 12.27
C GLU A 31 -12.85 8.20 12.81
N LYS A 32 -13.83 8.50 13.66
CA LYS A 32 -14.74 7.50 14.24
C LYS A 32 -15.54 6.75 13.17
N ASN A 33 -15.97 7.44 12.12
CA ASN A 33 -16.75 6.85 11.03
C ASN A 33 -15.88 6.20 9.93
N GLY A 34 -14.56 6.17 10.09
CA GLY A 34 -13.64 5.57 9.13
C GLY A 34 -13.43 6.37 7.83
N VAL A 35 -13.95 7.60 7.75
CA VAL A 35 -13.69 8.50 6.60
C VAL A 35 -12.20 8.88 6.58
N ILE A 36 -11.60 9.10 7.74
CA ILE A 36 -10.16 9.21 7.93
C ILE A 36 -9.70 7.87 8.52
N ALA A 37 -9.11 7.03 7.69
CA ALA A 37 -8.64 5.71 8.10
C ALA A 37 -7.42 5.77 9.03
N SER A 38 -6.47 6.65 8.72
CA SER A 38 -5.25 6.87 9.50
C SER A 38 -4.57 8.18 9.13
N ARG A 39 -3.63 8.61 9.95
CA ARG A 39 -2.65 9.67 9.66
C ARG A 39 -1.27 9.07 9.79
N VAL A 40 -0.49 9.10 8.73
CA VAL A 40 0.86 8.55 8.68
C VAL A 40 1.80 9.55 8.04
N ALA A 41 3.05 9.55 8.44
CA ALA A 41 4.11 10.21 7.69
C ALA A 41 4.44 9.37 6.46
N ILE A 42 4.56 10.00 5.30
CA ILE A 42 5.02 9.35 4.08
C ILE A 42 6.53 9.55 4.02
N LEU A 43 7.27 8.44 4.09
CA LEU A 43 8.72 8.47 4.05
C LEU A 43 9.20 8.40 2.60
N ASP A 44 10.31 9.07 2.34
CA ASP A 44 11.02 8.89 1.07
C ASP A 44 11.78 7.56 1.10
N ALA A 45 11.38 6.62 0.25
CA ALA A 45 11.97 5.29 0.18
C ALA A 45 13.46 5.34 -0.20
N ALA A 46 13.88 6.33 -1.00
CA ALA A 46 15.28 6.49 -1.40
C ALA A 46 16.18 6.82 -0.21
N ALA A 47 15.67 7.55 0.80
CA ALA A 47 16.42 7.84 2.04
C ALA A 47 16.77 6.58 2.86
N PHE A 48 16.13 5.45 2.54
CA PHE A 48 16.34 4.15 3.18
C PHE A 48 16.92 3.11 2.21
N ASP A 49 17.50 3.54 1.10
CA ASP A 49 18.05 2.69 0.04
C ASP A 49 17.00 1.75 -0.61
N LEU A 50 15.72 2.05 -0.48
CA LEU A 50 14.63 1.29 -1.08
C LEU A 50 14.30 1.84 -2.47
N ASN A 51 15.21 1.66 -3.41
CA ASN A 51 15.19 2.35 -4.71
C ASN A 51 14.39 1.62 -5.80
N LEU A 52 14.01 0.35 -5.56
CA LEU A 52 13.36 -0.47 -6.57
C LEU A 52 11.93 -0.81 -6.17
N THR A 53 10.96 -0.26 -6.90
CA THR A 53 9.56 -0.67 -6.82
C THR A 53 9.28 -1.73 -7.87
N VAL A 54 8.61 -2.81 -7.47
CA VAL A 54 8.26 -3.93 -8.35
C VAL A 54 6.78 -4.29 -8.21
N PHE A 55 6.12 -4.51 -9.34
CA PHE A 55 4.80 -5.12 -9.39
C PHE A 55 4.95 -6.59 -9.74
N ILE A 56 4.50 -7.47 -8.84
CA ILE A 56 4.59 -8.92 -8.99
C ILE A 56 3.18 -9.44 -9.26
N GLN A 57 3.04 -10.15 -10.36
CA GLN A 57 1.80 -10.79 -10.80
C GLN A 57 1.88 -12.27 -10.45
N LEU A 58 0.86 -12.77 -9.75
CA LEU A 58 0.82 -14.17 -9.32
C LEU A 58 -0.42 -14.86 -9.86
N LYS A 59 -0.22 -16.09 -10.35
CA LYS A 59 -1.31 -17.06 -10.57
C LYS A 59 -1.15 -18.19 -9.56
N THR A 60 -2.25 -18.62 -8.98
CA THR A 60 -2.26 -19.67 -7.97
C THR A 60 -2.67 -21.01 -8.58
N ALA A 61 -2.07 -22.09 -8.12
CA ALA A 61 -2.47 -23.43 -8.54
C ALA A 61 -3.83 -23.87 -7.96
N SER A 62 -4.30 -23.21 -6.89
CA SER A 62 -5.54 -23.54 -6.19
C SER A 62 -6.25 -22.31 -5.67
N HIS A 63 -7.58 -22.30 -5.83
CA HIS A 63 -8.48 -21.26 -5.31
C HIS A 63 -9.23 -21.71 -4.05
N SER A 64 -8.74 -22.73 -3.34
CA SER A 64 -9.36 -23.17 -2.09
C SER A 64 -9.31 -22.07 -1.03
N LYS A 65 -10.32 -22.05 -0.14
CA LYS A 65 -10.39 -21.06 0.96
C LYS A 65 -9.15 -21.08 1.86
N ASP A 66 -8.56 -22.25 2.05
CA ASP A 66 -7.35 -22.40 2.87
C ASP A 66 -6.11 -21.87 2.17
N CYS A 67 -6.00 -22.06 0.85
CA CYS A 67 -4.97 -21.46 0.04
C CYS A 67 -5.04 -19.93 0.10
N ILE A 68 -6.22 -19.34 -0.10
CA ILE A 68 -6.44 -17.89 -0.03
C ILE A 68 -6.01 -17.34 1.33
N LYS A 69 -6.43 -17.95 2.43
CA LYS A 69 -6.04 -17.52 3.78
C LYS A 69 -4.54 -17.63 4.04
N ARG A 70 -3.88 -18.65 3.50
CA ARG A 70 -2.43 -18.82 3.59
C ARG A 70 -1.71 -17.70 2.86
N LEU A 71 -2.13 -17.37 1.64
CA LEU A 71 -1.63 -16.26 0.84
C LEU A 71 -1.76 -14.91 1.56
N GLU A 72 -2.96 -14.61 2.06
CA GLU A 72 -3.22 -13.36 2.78
C GLU A 72 -2.34 -13.20 4.02
N ARG A 73 -2.14 -14.27 4.80
CA ARG A 73 -1.25 -14.25 5.96
C ARG A 73 0.19 -13.99 5.54
N MET A 74 0.64 -14.64 4.50
CA MET A 74 2.00 -14.51 4.02
C MET A 74 2.29 -13.10 3.50
N PHE A 75 1.42 -12.53 2.68
CA PHE A 75 1.61 -11.17 2.18
C PHE A 75 1.73 -10.14 3.31
N LYS A 76 1.02 -10.36 4.43
CA LYS A 76 1.12 -9.51 5.63
C LYS A 76 2.43 -9.67 6.40
N LEU A 77 3.12 -10.79 6.23
CA LEU A 77 4.39 -11.06 6.92
C LEU A 77 5.62 -10.59 6.13
N LEU A 78 5.46 -10.23 4.86
CA LEU A 78 6.53 -9.75 4.00
C LEU A 78 6.63 -8.22 4.09
N PRO A 79 7.62 -7.66 4.79
CA PRO A 79 7.71 -6.21 4.99
C PRO A 79 7.98 -5.45 3.69
N GLN A 80 8.54 -6.11 2.68
CA GLN A 80 8.77 -5.54 1.35
C GLN A 80 7.45 -5.31 0.60
N VAL A 81 6.39 -6.09 0.90
CA VAL A 81 5.09 -5.99 0.26
C VAL A 81 4.30 -4.81 0.84
N GLN A 82 4.16 -3.76 0.05
CA GLN A 82 3.46 -2.53 0.42
C GLN A 82 1.98 -2.54 0.01
N GLY A 83 1.60 -3.43 -0.89
CA GLY A 83 0.22 -3.64 -1.32
C GLY A 83 0.05 -5.03 -1.91
N ALA A 84 -1.08 -5.66 -1.59
CA ALA A 84 -1.47 -6.95 -2.15
C ALA A 84 -2.94 -6.88 -2.53
N TYR A 85 -3.24 -7.15 -3.79
CA TYR A 85 -4.57 -7.00 -4.36
C TYR A 85 -4.99 -8.32 -5.00
N ARG A 86 -6.19 -8.79 -4.64
CA ARG A 86 -6.84 -9.87 -5.39
C ARG A 86 -7.45 -9.29 -6.64
N MET A 87 -7.15 -9.88 -7.77
CA MET A 87 -7.54 -9.37 -9.08
C MET A 87 -8.67 -10.21 -9.68
N SER A 88 -9.39 -9.62 -10.63
CA SER A 88 -10.25 -10.31 -11.58
C SER A 88 -9.53 -10.38 -12.93
N GLY A 89 -9.76 -11.44 -13.71
CA GLY A 89 -9.12 -11.62 -15.02
C GLY A 89 -8.02 -12.67 -14.99
N ASP A 90 -6.97 -12.47 -15.80
CA ASP A 90 -5.96 -13.49 -16.06
C ASP A 90 -4.97 -13.75 -14.92
N LEU A 91 -4.83 -12.81 -14.01
CA LEU A 91 -3.98 -12.96 -12.82
C LEU A 91 -4.83 -13.00 -11.54
N ASP A 92 -4.37 -13.74 -10.54
CA ASP A 92 -5.09 -13.87 -9.27
C ASP A 92 -4.73 -12.78 -8.28
N TYR A 93 -3.44 -12.42 -8.22
CA TYR A 93 -2.93 -11.41 -7.29
C TYR A 93 -1.93 -10.48 -7.96
N LEU A 94 -2.02 -9.20 -7.59
CA LEU A 94 -1.02 -8.18 -7.90
C LEU A 94 -0.41 -7.68 -6.59
N LEU A 95 0.91 -7.81 -6.46
CA LEU A 95 1.65 -7.27 -5.34
C LEU A 95 2.42 -6.03 -5.78
N ARG A 96 2.45 -5.01 -4.93
CA ARG A 96 3.41 -3.92 -5.02
C ARG A 96 4.43 -4.09 -3.92
N ALA A 97 5.68 -4.28 -4.27
CA ALA A 97 6.78 -4.41 -3.32
C ALA A 97 7.84 -3.33 -3.55
N VAL A 98 8.58 -3.01 -2.48
CA VAL A 98 9.71 -2.09 -2.52
C VAL A 98 10.92 -2.79 -1.94
N VAL A 99 12.02 -2.79 -2.69
CA VAL A 99 13.28 -3.46 -2.35
C VAL A 99 14.45 -2.55 -2.68
N ARG A 100 15.64 -2.90 -2.20
CA ARG A 100 16.85 -2.09 -2.45
C ARG A 100 17.28 -2.15 -3.91
N ASP A 101 17.35 -3.37 -4.45
CA ASP A 101 17.93 -3.68 -5.74
C ASP A 101 17.37 -5.00 -6.31
N ILE A 102 17.90 -5.42 -7.44
CA ILE A 102 17.53 -6.69 -8.10
C ILE A 102 17.81 -7.90 -7.20
N LEU A 103 18.91 -7.89 -6.42
CA LEU A 103 19.20 -8.98 -5.48
C LEU A 103 18.17 -9.03 -4.33
N GLY A 104 17.71 -7.87 -3.90
CA GLY A 104 16.60 -7.76 -2.93
C GLY A 104 15.30 -8.33 -3.48
N TYR A 105 15.01 -8.09 -4.77
CA TYR A 105 13.89 -8.70 -5.45
C TYR A 105 14.04 -10.22 -5.57
N ASP A 106 15.22 -10.71 -5.96
CA ASP A 106 15.46 -12.16 -6.11
C ASP A 106 15.20 -12.91 -4.80
N ARG A 107 15.66 -12.37 -3.67
CA ARG A 107 15.37 -12.94 -2.35
C ARG A 107 13.85 -12.99 -2.06
N LEU A 108 13.13 -11.91 -2.34
CA LEU A 108 11.68 -11.89 -2.20
C LEU A 108 10.99 -12.91 -3.12
N TYR A 109 11.47 -13.04 -4.35
CA TYR A 109 10.96 -14.00 -5.34
C TYR A 109 11.13 -15.45 -4.85
N GLN A 110 12.33 -15.82 -4.35
CA GLN A 110 12.58 -17.15 -3.80
C GLN A 110 11.64 -17.43 -2.61
N GLU A 111 11.46 -16.48 -1.72
CA GLU A 111 10.55 -16.62 -0.58
C GLU A 111 9.09 -16.80 -1.02
N LEU A 112 8.65 -16.10 -2.07
CA LEU A 112 7.31 -16.26 -2.65
C LEU A 112 7.12 -17.66 -3.26
N ILE A 113 8.08 -18.15 -4.03
CA ILE A 113 8.01 -19.47 -4.67
C ILE A 113 7.99 -20.57 -3.63
N GLU A 114 8.92 -20.57 -2.69
CA GLU A 114 9.05 -21.61 -1.67
C GLU A 114 7.78 -21.75 -0.81
N ARG A 115 7.15 -20.63 -0.46
CA ARG A 115 6.01 -20.65 0.45
C ARG A 115 4.65 -20.76 -0.23
N LEU A 116 4.51 -20.32 -1.47
CA LEU A 116 3.22 -20.21 -2.15
C LEU A 116 3.02 -21.24 -3.25
N GLU A 117 4.09 -21.78 -3.81
CA GLU A 117 4.05 -22.71 -4.95
C GLU A 117 3.09 -22.19 -6.05
N PRO A 118 3.29 -20.94 -6.53
CA PRO A 118 2.40 -20.37 -7.54
C PRO A 118 2.51 -21.14 -8.86
N SER A 119 1.42 -21.15 -9.63
CA SER A 119 1.45 -21.73 -10.98
C SER A 119 2.22 -20.87 -11.98
N ASP A 120 2.22 -19.54 -11.74
CA ASP A 120 2.97 -18.58 -12.56
C ASP A 120 3.31 -17.33 -11.73
N VAL A 121 4.50 -16.78 -11.95
CA VAL A 121 4.97 -15.53 -11.36
C VAL A 121 5.66 -14.68 -12.42
N SER A 122 5.19 -13.48 -12.61
CA SER A 122 5.89 -12.48 -13.42
C SER A 122 6.09 -11.19 -12.64
N ALA A 123 7.09 -10.39 -13.01
CA ALA A 123 7.39 -9.15 -12.36
C ALA A 123 7.69 -8.03 -13.35
N SER A 124 7.25 -6.83 -13.01
CA SER A 124 7.57 -5.59 -13.75
C SER A 124 8.21 -4.59 -12.80
N PHE A 125 9.39 -4.12 -13.17
CA PHE A 125 10.11 -3.10 -12.40
C PHE A 125 9.67 -1.71 -12.83
N VAL A 126 9.41 -0.84 -11.86
CA VAL A 126 9.07 0.56 -12.11
C VAL A 126 10.32 1.31 -12.55
N MET A 127 10.32 1.80 -13.78
CA MET A 127 11.41 2.61 -14.32
C MET A 127 11.32 4.06 -13.86
N GLU A 128 10.10 4.58 -13.77
CA GLU A 128 9.81 5.95 -13.37
C GLU A 128 8.41 6.04 -12.73
N LYS A 129 8.29 6.81 -11.65
CA LYS A 129 7.00 7.15 -11.03
C LYS A 129 6.52 8.48 -11.61
N ILE A 130 5.64 8.44 -12.60
CA ILE A 130 5.08 9.64 -13.22
C ILE A 130 4.06 10.31 -12.30
N VAL A 131 3.21 9.52 -11.66
CA VAL A 131 2.20 9.96 -10.68
C VAL A 131 2.11 8.91 -9.57
N ASP A 132 2.26 9.33 -8.33
CA ASP A 132 2.09 8.48 -7.14
C ASP A 132 1.41 9.30 -6.04
N HIS A 133 0.10 9.51 -6.17
CA HIS A 133 -0.69 10.29 -5.22
C HIS A 133 -1.36 9.41 -4.17
N THR A 134 -1.30 9.85 -2.92
CA THR A 134 -2.05 9.24 -1.81
C THR A 134 -3.47 9.81 -1.67
N ARG A 135 -3.75 10.93 -2.32
CA ARG A 135 -5.05 11.61 -2.25
C ARG A 135 -6.09 10.99 -3.18
N LEU A 136 -7.33 10.88 -2.70
CA LEU A 136 -8.50 10.52 -3.50
C LEU A 136 -8.96 11.71 -4.37
N PRO A 137 -9.60 11.49 -5.52
CA PRO A 137 -10.09 12.52 -6.42
C PRO A 137 -11.46 13.07 -5.97
N ILE A 138 -11.53 13.63 -4.76
CA ILE A 138 -12.70 14.22 -4.13
C ILE A 138 -12.50 15.70 -3.81
#